data_162562f52554d58d3456ee2f86b8033d
#
_entry.id   162562f52554d58d3456ee2f86b8033d
#
_cell.length_a   1.000
_cell.length_b   1.000
_cell.length_c   1.000
_cell.angle_alpha   90.00
_cell.angle_beta   90.00
_cell.angle_gamma   90.00
#
_symmetry.space_group_name_H-M   'P 1'
#
loop_
_entity.id
_entity.type
_entity.pdbx_description
1 polymer ?
#
loop_
_entity_poly.entity_id
_entity_poly.type
_entity_poly.pdbx_seq_one_letter_code
_entity_poly.pdbx_strand_id
1 'polypeptide(L)'
;MTGMKIVRQEDAPKLETVKGRHGVILVVGERAMMMKLTVEPGIPTPPHSHPHEQMGHLIEGEGTLYIGDESTSIKAGTSFWVPPNAPHNFDATGDKPAVLVEAFAPPREDYLERVKQG
;
A
#
# COMPACT_ATOMS: atom_id res chain seq x y z
N MET A 1 -16.40 0.85 26.56
CA MET A 1 -15.01 0.63 26.54
C MET A 1 -14.53 -0.01 25.25
N THR A 2 -13.33 0.07 24.97
CA THR A 2 -12.79 -0.53 23.79
C THR A 2 -11.77 -1.56 24.19
N GLY A 3 -11.69 -2.60 23.43
CA GLY A 3 -10.66 -3.57 23.60
C GLY A 3 -9.46 -3.25 22.70
N MET A 4 -8.35 -3.88 22.97
CA MET A 4 -7.27 -3.83 22.05
C MET A 4 -7.60 -4.76 20.87
N LYS A 5 -7.08 -4.42 19.70
CA LYS A 5 -7.26 -5.21 18.51
C LYS A 5 -5.88 -5.71 18.07
N ILE A 6 -5.73 -7.02 18.00
CA ILE A 6 -4.48 -7.64 17.60
C ILE A 6 -4.77 -8.58 16.45
N VAL A 7 -4.05 -8.43 15.36
CA VAL A 7 -4.24 -9.24 14.16
C VAL A 7 -2.90 -9.83 13.76
N ARG A 8 -2.86 -11.14 13.56
CA ARG A 8 -1.69 -11.80 13.02
C ARG A 8 -1.75 -11.73 11.50
N GLN A 9 -0.64 -11.45 10.87
CA GLN A 9 -0.59 -11.33 9.42
C GLN A 9 -1.12 -12.61 8.73
N GLU A 10 -0.84 -13.78 9.27
CA GLU A 10 -1.30 -15.03 8.70
C GLU A 10 -2.82 -15.16 8.65
N ASP A 11 -3.52 -14.45 9.54
CA ASP A 11 -4.98 -14.45 9.61
C ASP A 11 -5.61 -13.23 8.94
N ALA A 12 -4.80 -12.30 8.46
CA ALA A 12 -5.29 -11.05 7.89
C ALA A 12 -5.83 -11.27 6.47
N PRO A 13 -6.85 -10.50 6.06
CA PRO A 13 -7.38 -10.60 4.70
C PRO A 13 -6.34 -10.24 3.65
N LYS A 14 -6.37 -10.97 2.55
CA LYS A 14 -5.45 -10.77 1.43
C LYS A 14 -6.25 -10.43 0.18
N LEU A 15 -5.67 -9.59 -0.68
CA LEU A 15 -6.28 -9.28 -1.96
C LEU A 15 -5.19 -8.87 -2.95
N GLU A 16 -5.44 -9.12 -4.22
CA GLU A 16 -4.61 -8.53 -5.28
C GLU A 16 -5.27 -7.19 -5.62
N THR A 17 -4.62 -6.09 -5.29
CA THR A 17 -5.23 -4.77 -5.49
C THR A 17 -5.36 -4.44 -6.97
N VAL A 18 -4.28 -4.64 -7.71
CA VAL A 18 -4.26 -4.69 -9.16
C VAL A 18 -3.22 -5.74 -9.54
N LYS A 19 -3.16 -6.11 -10.79
CA LYS A 19 -2.24 -7.16 -11.24
C LYS A 19 -0.81 -6.91 -10.77
N GLY A 20 -0.23 -7.90 -10.13
CA GLY A 20 1.15 -7.82 -9.65
C GLY A 20 1.33 -7.10 -8.32
N ARG A 21 0.22 -6.70 -7.66
CA ARG A 21 0.28 -6.04 -6.37
C ARG A 21 -0.57 -6.81 -5.36
N HIS A 22 0.10 -7.41 -4.40
CA HIS A 22 -0.52 -8.32 -3.44
C HIS A 22 -0.58 -7.64 -2.08
N GLY A 23 -1.79 -7.39 -1.61
CA GLY A 23 -2.03 -6.69 -0.36
C GLY A 23 -2.44 -7.61 0.77
N VAL A 24 -2.04 -7.25 1.97
CA VAL A 24 -2.53 -7.86 3.22
C VAL A 24 -3.03 -6.72 4.08
N ILE A 25 -4.30 -6.78 4.47
CA ILE A 25 -4.88 -5.78 5.36
C ILE A 25 -4.49 -6.15 6.78
N LEU A 26 -3.47 -5.47 7.31
CA LEU A 26 -2.87 -5.85 8.59
C LEU A 26 -3.78 -5.54 9.77
N VAL A 27 -4.33 -4.33 9.81
CA VAL A 27 -5.23 -3.93 10.89
C VAL A 27 -6.03 -2.70 10.43
N VAL A 28 -7.26 -2.61 10.91
CA VAL A 28 -8.17 -1.51 10.57
C VAL A 28 -8.64 -0.85 11.85
N GLY A 29 -8.41 0.44 11.97
CA GLY A 29 -8.92 1.25 13.07
C GLY A 29 -10.09 2.09 12.63
N GLU A 30 -10.46 3.07 13.44
CA GLU A 30 -11.56 3.98 13.11
C GLU A 30 -11.16 5.00 12.05
N ARG A 31 -9.95 5.53 12.15
CA ARG A 31 -9.49 6.64 11.31
C ARG A 31 -8.33 6.29 10.40
N ALA A 32 -7.83 5.08 10.49
CA ALA A 32 -6.68 4.65 9.69
C ALA A 32 -6.63 3.14 9.58
N MET A 33 -5.89 2.66 8.59
CA MET A 33 -5.62 1.24 8.46
C MET A 33 -4.19 1.06 7.97
N MET A 34 -3.64 -0.12 8.21
CA MET A 34 -2.31 -0.51 7.71
C MET A 34 -2.42 -1.67 6.76
N MET A 35 -1.63 -1.61 5.71
CA MET A 35 -1.52 -2.70 4.74
C MET A 35 -0.05 -3.01 4.48
N LYS A 36 0.21 -4.26 4.17
CA LYS A 36 1.49 -4.67 3.60
C LYS A 36 1.23 -4.90 2.11
N LEU A 37 2.07 -4.33 1.27
CA LEU A 37 1.94 -4.47 -0.18
C LEU A 37 3.21 -5.07 -0.74
N THR A 38 3.06 -6.14 -1.53
CA THR A 38 4.15 -6.74 -2.28
C THR A 38 3.95 -6.43 -3.74
N VAL A 39 4.93 -5.78 -4.36
CA VAL A 39 4.85 -5.32 -5.75
C VAL A 39 5.83 -6.12 -6.57
N GLU A 40 5.31 -6.83 -7.58
CA GLU A 40 6.15 -7.60 -8.49
C GLU A 40 6.82 -6.68 -9.49
N PRO A 41 8.10 -6.94 -9.82
CA PRO A 41 8.79 -6.13 -10.81
C PRO A 41 8.28 -6.44 -12.22
N GLY A 42 8.44 -5.49 -13.14
CA GLY A 42 8.10 -5.70 -14.54
C GLY A 42 6.63 -5.57 -14.87
N ILE A 43 5.80 -5.14 -13.93
CA ILE A 43 4.37 -4.96 -14.16
C ILE A 43 4.01 -3.52 -13.76
N PRO A 44 4.25 -2.54 -14.63
CA PRO A 44 3.92 -1.16 -14.33
C PRO A 44 2.41 -0.94 -14.31
N THR A 45 1.97 -0.01 -13.48
CA THR A 45 0.56 0.39 -13.44
C THR A 45 0.47 1.90 -13.64
N PRO A 46 -0.67 2.37 -14.18
CA PRO A 46 -0.86 3.80 -14.32
C PRO A 46 -1.02 4.46 -12.95
N PRO A 47 -0.76 5.77 -12.85
CA PRO A 47 -1.04 6.50 -11.62
C PRO A 47 -2.51 6.41 -11.25
N HIS A 48 -2.79 6.41 -9.97
CA HIS A 48 -4.14 6.43 -9.44
C HIS A 48 -4.22 7.47 -8.32
N SER A 49 -5.43 7.85 -7.96
CA SER A 49 -5.64 8.81 -6.87
C SER A 49 -6.82 8.37 -6.03
N HIS A 50 -6.84 8.80 -4.79
CA HIS A 50 -7.92 8.52 -3.86
C HIS A 50 -7.93 9.61 -2.79
N PRO A 51 -9.09 9.84 -2.13
CA PRO A 51 -9.17 10.91 -1.13
C PRO A 51 -8.41 10.62 0.15
N HIS A 52 -7.93 9.41 0.34
CA HIS A 52 -7.22 8.99 1.55
C HIS A 52 -5.80 9.58 1.57
N GLU A 53 -5.38 10.03 2.74
CA GLU A 53 -3.98 10.32 2.98
C GLU A 53 -3.24 8.99 3.10
N GLN A 54 -2.03 8.92 2.56
CA GLN A 54 -1.26 7.69 2.55
C GLN A 54 0.17 7.94 2.99
N MET A 55 0.70 7.02 3.77
CA MET A 55 2.12 7.00 4.11
C MET A 55 2.64 5.62 3.80
N GLY A 56 3.89 5.53 3.39
CA GLY A 56 4.49 4.26 3.08
C GLY A 56 5.93 4.17 3.55
N HIS A 57 6.35 2.95 3.79
CA HIS A 57 7.74 2.64 4.12
C HIS A 57 8.16 1.42 3.33
N LEU A 58 9.20 1.58 2.54
CA LEU A 58 9.73 0.48 1.72
C LEU A 58 10.64 -0.38 2.59
N ILE A 59 10.23 -1.64 2.80
CA ILE A 59 10.95 -2.56 3.68
C ILE A 59 12.00 -3.34 2.91
N GLU A 60 11.64 -3.81 1.72
CA GLU A 60 12.53 -4.61 0.88
C GLU A 60 12.43 -4.17 -0.56
N GLY A 61 13.53 -4.31 -1.28
CA GLY A 61 13.55 -4.03 -2.70
C GLY A 61 13.81 -2.58 -3.01
N GLU A 62 13.52 -2.23 -4.24
CA GLU A 62 13.74 -0.88 -4.75
C GLU A 62 12.73 -0.59 -5.86
N GLY A 63 12.54 0.66 -6.17
CA GLY A 63 11.61 1.04 -7.22
C GLY A 63 11.60 2.52 -7.50
N THR A 64 10.64 2.91 -8.32
CA THR A 64 10.41 4.30 -8.66
C THR A 64 9.08 4.74 -8.10
N LEU A 65 9.09 5.80 -7.31
CA LEU A 65 7.90 6.40 -6.74
C LEU A 65 7.53 7.61 -7.57
N TYR A 66 6.26 7.68 -7.95
CA TYR A 66 5.67 8.78 -8.72
C TYR A 66 4.62 9.44 -7.85
N ILE A 67 4.72 10.75 -7.63
CA ILE A 67 3.70 11.53 -6.92
C ILE A 67 3.52 12.84 -7.67
N GLY A 68 2.33 13.07 -8.22
CA GLY A 68 2.07 14.23 -9.04
C GLY A 68 2.98 14.21 -10.27
N ASP A 69 3.71 15.29 -10.49
CA ASP A 69 4.64 15.42 -11.64
C ASP A 69 6.05 14.98 -11.29
N GLU A 70 6.29 14.52 -10.08
CA GLU A 70 7.63 14.18 -9.63
C GLU A 70 7.83 12.67 -9.57
N SER A 71 9.05 12.23 -9.79
CA SER A 71 9.40 10.84 -9.60
C SER A 71 10.80 10.75 -9.04
N THR A 72 11.04 9.68 -8.29
CA THR A 72 12.35 9.45 -7.70
C THR A 72 12.56 7.95 -7.47
N SER A 73 13.80 7.52 -7.56
CA SER A 73 14.16 6.15 -7.19
C SER A 73 14.25 6.05 -5.68
N ILE A 74 13.67 5.02 -5.12
CA ILE A 74 13.75 4.75 -3.69
C ILE A 74 14.19 3.32 -3.46
N LYS A 75 14.78 3.09 -2.31
CA LYS A 75 15.25 1.76 -1.89
C LYS A 75 14.80 1.47 -0.47
N ALA A 76 14.98 0.24 -0.04
CA ALA A 76 14.59 -0.18 1.31
C ALA A 76 15.09 0.79 2.36
N GLY A 77 14.23 1.12 3.32
CA GLY A 77 14.51 2.10 4.36
C GLY A 77 13.96 3.49 4.06
N THR A 78 13.32 3.70 2.91
CA THR A 78 12.76 4.99 2.53
C THR A 78 11.29 5.08 2.95
N SER A 79 10.91 6.20 3.54
CA SER A 79 9.50 6.49 3.87
C SER A 79 9.01 7.64 3.02
N PHE A 80 7.70 7.65 2.74
CA PHE A 80 7.12 8.71 1.91
C PHE A 80 5.70 9.02 2.36
N TRP A 81 5.23 10.18 1.94
CA TRP A 81 3.88 10.67 2.19
C TRP A 81 3.21 11.01 0.86
N VAL A 82 1.98 10.57 0.70
CA VAL A 82 1.15 10.91 -0.46
C VAL A 82 -0.02 11.73 0.03
N PRO A 83 -0.12 12.99 -0.41
CA PRO A 83 -1.25 13.83 0.00
C PRO A 83 -2.56 13.29 -0.58
N PRO A 84 -3.71 13.62 0.06
CA PRO A 84 -5.02 13.24 -0.48
C PRO A 84 -5.18 13.69 -1.92
N ASN A 85 -5.74 12.81 -2.74
CA ASN A 85 -6.09 13.07 -4.14
C ASN A 85 -4.90 13.28 -5.10
N ALA A 86 -3.67 13.19 -4.62
CA ALA A 86 -2.51 13.31 -5.52
C ALA A 86 -2.36 12.03 -6.35
N PRO A 87 -2.25 12.14 -7.67
CA PRO A 87 -1.96 10.97 -8.50
C PRO A 87 -0.61 10.38 -8.09
N HIS A 88 -0.55 9.07 -7.95
CA HIS A 88 0.67 8.42 -7.50
C HIS A 88 0.75 6.98 -7.96
N ASN A 89 1.95 6.44 -7.96
CA ASN A 89 2.21 5.05 -8.26
C ASN A 89 3.61 4.68 -7.76
N PHE A 90 3.80 3.40 -7.48
CA PHE A 90 5.12 2.86 -7.19
C PHE A 90 5.31 1.62 -8.05
N ASP A 91 6.39 1.58 -8.81
CA ASP A 91 6.76 0.42 -9.62
C ASP A 91 8.05 -0.18 -9.08
N ALA A 92 8.03 -1.47 -8.79
CA ALA A 92 9.24 -2.17 -8.37
C ALA A 92 10.21 -2.27 -9.57
N THR A 93 11.48 -2.01 -9.32
CA THR A 93 12.53 -2.15 -10.31
C THR A 93 13.47 -3.26 -9.89
N GLY A 94 14.38 -3.64 -10.76
CA GLY A 94 15.26 -4.77 -10.48
C GLY A 94 14.56 -6.09 -10.76
N ASP A 95 15.01 -7.15 -10.10
CA ASP A 95 14.53 -8.50 -10.37
C ASP A 95 13.81 -9.15 -9.19
N LYS A 96 13.58 -8.40 -8.12
CA LYS A 96 12.92 -8.91 -6.91
C LYS A 96 11.68 -8.09 -6.59
N PRO A 97 10.68 -8.72 -5.95
CA PRO A 97 9.53 -7.96 -5.46
C PRO A 97 9.94 -6.91 -4.43
N ALA A 98 9.23 -5.81 -4.43
CA ALA A 98 9.37 -4.77 -3.42
C ALA A 98 8.27 -4.96 -2.37
N VAL A 99 8.59 -4.71 -1.10
CA VAL A 99 7.64 -4.86 0.00
C VAL A 99 7.52 -3.53 0.74
N LEU A 100 6.28 -3.06 0.84
CA LEU A 100 5.97 -1.81 1.54
C LEU A 100 4.98 -2.09 2.67
N VAL A 101 5.07 -1.28 3.73
CA VAL A 101 3.97 -1.15 4.69
C VAL A 101 3.39 0.23 4.47
N GLU A 102 2.07 0.30 4.38
CA GLU A 102 1.36 1.54 4.06
C GLU A 102 0.26 1.78 5.07
N ALA A 103 0.05 3.05 5.40
CA ALA A 103 -1.05 3.48 6.23
C ALA A 103 -1.95 4.40 5.40
N PHE A 104 -3.25 4.19 5.54
CA PHE A 104 -4.27 5.02 4.86
C PHE A 104 -5.18 5.62 5.92
N ALA A 105 -5.54 6.88 5.76
CA ALA A 105 -6.49 7.57 6.61
C ALA A 105 -7.44 8.40 5.74
N PRO A 106 -8.74 8.16 5.80
CA PRO A 106 -9.43 7.09 6.54
C PRO A 106 -9.16 5.69 5.95
N PRO A 107 -9.73 4.64 6.54
CA PRO A 107 -9.57 3.30 5.97
C PRO A 107 -10.08 3.21 4.53
N ARG A 108 -9.44 2.35 3.74
CA ARG A 108 -9.78 2.14 2.33
C ARG A 108 -11.03 1.26 2.22
N GLU A 109 -12.18 1.90 2.11
CA GLU A 109 -13.47 1.21 2.02
C GLU A 109 -13.54 0.33 0.79
N ASP A 110 -12.93 0.74 -0.29
CA ASP A 110 -12.91 -0.03 -1.53
C ASP A 110 -12.22 -1.38 -1.33
N TYR A 111 -11.09 -1.40 -0.63
CA TYR A 111 -10.39 -2.65 -0.34
C TYR A 111 -11.18 -3.51 0.66
N LEU A 112 -11.72 -2.88 1.69
CA LEU A 112 -12.49 -3.60 2.71
C LEU A 112 -13.71 -4.27 2.11
N GLU A 113 -14.38 -3.60 1.18
CA GLU A 113 -15.54 -4.17 0.50
C GLU A 113 -15.16 -5.38 -0.34
N ARG A 114 -14.01 -5.33 -1.00
CA ARG A 114 -13.53 -6.43 -1.83
C ARG A 114 -13.25 -7.68 -1.01
N VAL A 115 -12.65 -7.55 0.16
CA VAL A 115 -12.33 -8.72 0.99
C VAL A 115 -13.57 -9.33 1.64
N LYS A 116 -14.64 -8.54 1.84
CA LYS A 116 -15.90 -9.07 2.33
C LYS A 116 -16.58 -9.98 1.33
N GLN A 117 -16.41 -9.69 0.05
CA GLN A 117 -17.07 -10.43 -1.03
C GLN A 117 -16.28 -11.65 -1.48
N GLY A 118 -15.00 -11.65 -1.17
CA GLY A 118 -14.10 -12.70 -1.58
C GLY A 118 -13.92 -13.73 -0.53
#